data_7de55896156314f0532e556d31095087
#
_entry.id   7de55896156314f0532e556d31095087
#
_cell.length_a   1.000
_cell.length_b   1.000
_cell.length_c   1.000
_cell.angle_alpha   90.00
_cell.angle_beta   90.00
_cell.angle_gamma   90.00
#
_symmetry.space_group_name_H-M   'P 1'
#
loop_
_entity.id
_entity.type
_entity.pdbx_description
1 polymer ?
#
loop_
_entity_poly.entity_id
_entity_poly.type
_entity_poly.pdbx_seq_one_letter_code
_entity_poly.pdbx_strand_id
1 'polypeptide(L)'
;MFIKVLGSAAGGGFPQWNCNCANCQGLRDGTIQAAPRTQSSIIVSDNGKEWVLCNASPDISQQIAHTAELNKADVLRGTHIGGIILTDSQIDHTTGLLSLREGCPHQVWCTPEVHEDLSTGFPVFTMLRHWNGGLVHHPIAPQQPFTVDACPDLQFTAVPIASNAPPYSPYRDRPLPGHNVALFIENRRNGQTLFYAPGLGEPDETLLPWLQKADCLLIDGTVWQDDELQAAGVGRNTGRDMGHLALGDEHGMMALLASLPAKRKILIHINNTNPILNEQSPQRQALTQQGIEVSWDGMAITLQDTAC
;
A
#
# COMPACT_ATOMS: atom_id res chain seq x y z
N MET A 1 4.29 -4.20 17.41
CA MET A 1 4.30 -3.39 16.17
C MET A 1 2.99 -2.62 16.09
N PHE A 2 3.06 -1.31 15.80
CA PHE A 2 1.90 -0.47 15.53
C PHE A 2 1.77 -0.28 14.03
N ILE A 3 0.57 -0.44 13.50
CA ILE A 3 0.29 -0.32 12.07
C ILE A 3 -0.98 0.51 11.93
N LYS A 4 -0.99 1.50 11.03
CA LYS A 4 -2.17 2.29 10.72
C LYS A 4 -2.32 2.49 9.22
N VAL A 5 -3.51 2.26 8.73
CA VAL A 5 -3.88 2.52 7.34
C VAL A 5 -4.21 4.01 7.21
N LEU A 6 -3.48 4.73 6.37
CA LEU A 6 -3.78 6.14 6.08
C LEU A 6 -4.81 6.26 4.96
N GLY A 7 -4.65 5.45 3.92
CA GLY A 7 -5.57 5.34 2.81
C GLY A 7 -5.72 3.90 2.35
N SER A 8 -6.91 3.52 1.91
CA SER A 8 -7.27 2.13 1.62
C SER A 8 -7.75 1.87 0.19
N ALA A 9 -7.94 2.92 -0.63
CA ALA A 9 -8.34 2.80 -2.03
C ALA A 9 -7.14 2.62 -2.97
N ALA A 10 -7.39 2.09 -4.15
CA ALA A 10 -6.49 2.14 -5.30
C ALA A 10 -6.38 3.56 -5.88
N GLY A 11 -5.58 3.72 -6.93
CA GLY A 11 -5.39 4.99 -7.62
C GLY A 11 -6.72 5.66 -8.00
N GLY A 12 -6.82 6.97 -7.72
CA GLY A 12 -8.04 7.76 -7.91
C GLY A 12 -8.93 7.88 -6.68
N GLY A 13 -8.76 7.04 -5.65
CA GLY A 13 -9.56 7.08 -4.43
C GLY A 13 -11.01 6.61 -4.61
N PHE A 14 -11.82 6.73 -3.56
CA PHE A 14 -13.24 6.39 -3.60
C PHE A 14 -14.08 7.40 -2.80
N PRO A 15 -15.12 8.03 -3.39
CA PRO A 15 -15.52 7.93 -4.80
C PRO A 15 -14.47 8.60 -5.69
N GLN A 16 -14.15 8.01 -6.84
CA GLN A 16 -13.23 8.64 -7.78
C GLN A 16 -13.88 9.89 -8.40
N TRP A 17 -13.13 10.99 -8.50
CA TRP A 17 -13.63 12.32 -8.85
C TRP A 17 -14.35 12.40 -10.21
N ASN A 18 -13.93 11.58 -11.17
CA ASN A 18 -14.46 11.54 -12.55
C ASN A 18 -15.26 10.27 -12.87
N CYS A 19 -15.64 9.48 -11.85
CA CYS A 19 -16.33 8.20 -12.04
C CYS A 19 -17.75 8.22 -11.53
N ASN A 20 -18.69 7.65 -12.30
CA ASN A 20 -20.09 7.46 -11.94
C ASN A 20 -20.48 5.96 -12.05
N CYS A 21 -19.56 5.04 -11.80
CA CYS A 21 -19.91 3.63 -11.65
C CYS A 21 -20.88 3.43 -10.49
N ALA A 22 -21.48 2.24 -10.41
CA ALA A 22 -22.50 1.93 -9.41
C ALA A 22 -22.06 2.29 -7.97
N ASN A 23 -20.82 2.00 -7.59
CA ASN A 23 -20.29 2.31 -6.28
C ASN A 23 -20.10 3.82 -6.05
N CYS A 24 -19.44 4.52 -7.00
CA CYS A 24 -19.18 5.96 -6.87
C CYS A 24 -20.47 6.76 -6.83
N GLN A 25 -21.43 6.45 -7.70
CA GLN A 25 -22.73 7.08 -7.71
C GLN A 25 -23.51 6.70 -6.44
N GLY A 26 -23.55 5.42 -6.09
CA GLY A 26 -24.28 4.95 -4.92
C GLY A 26 -23.79 5.56 -3.60
N LEU A 27 -22.48 5.81 -3.46
CA LEU A 27 -21.96 6.52 -2.29
C LEU A 27 -22.42 7.99 -2.28
N ARG A 28 -22.37 8.70 -3.43
CA ARG A 28 -22.80 10.10 -3.53
C ARG A 28 -24.29 10.28 -3.25
N ASP A 29 -25.10 9.33 -3.70
CA ASP A 29 -26.56 9.36 -3.54
C ASP A 29 -27.04 8.72 -2.23
N GLY A 30 -26.13 8.09 -1.47
CA GLY A 30 -26.47 7.37 -0.23
C GLY A 30 -27.28 6.10 -0.46
N THR A 31 -27.21 5.49 -1.66
CA THR A 31 -27.95 4.26 -2.00
C THR A 31 -27.19 2.98 -1.67
N ILE A 32 -25.92 3.09 -1.32
CA ILE A 32 -25.10 1.98 -0.78
C ILE A 32 -24.54 2.34 0.59
N GLN A 33 -24.27 1.34 1.41
CA GLN A 33 -23.55 1.54 2.66
C GLN A 33 -22.05 1.40 2.41
N ALA A 34 -21.37 2.54 2.37
CA ALA A 34 -19.94 2.63 2.12
C ALA A 34 -19.36 3.91 2.74
N ALA A 35 -18.04 3.96 2.93
CA ALA A 35 -17.32 5.14 3.38
C ALA A 35 -16.35 5.63 2.30
N PRO A 36 -16.10 6.95 2.16
CA PRO A 36 -15.04 7.48 1.32
C PRO A 36 -13.66 6.93 1.72
N ARG A 37 -12.76 6.80 0.74
CA ARG A 37 -11.40 6.28 0.93
C ARG A 37 -10.39 7.07 0.13
N THR A 38 -9.29 7.44 0.75
CA THR A 38 -8.12 8.01 0.08
C THR A 38 -7.21 6.90 -0.47
N GLN A 39 -6.26 7.27 -1.30
CA GLN A 39 -5.37 6.34 -1.99
C GLN A 39 -4.40 5.67 -1.03
N SER A 40 -4.04 4.44 -1.33
CA SER A 40 -3.35 3.49 -0.46
C SER A 40 -2.02 4.00 0.10
N SER A 41 -1.91 3.97 1.42
CA SER A 41 -0.70 4.25 2.19
C SER A 41 -0.86 3.73 3.61
N ILE A 42 0.24 3.36 4.26
CA ILE A 42 0.25 2.95 5.67
C ILE A 42 1.41 3.60 6.44
N ILE A 43 1.30 3.63 7.74
CA ILE A 43 2.41 3.92 8.64
C ILE A 43 2.63 2.76 9.60
N VAL A 44 3.90 2.50 9.92
CA VAL A 44 4.32 1.48 10.88
C VAL A 44 5.26 2.06 11.91
N SER A 45 5.21 1.55 13.14
CA SER A 45 6.07 1.99 14.24
C SER A 45 6.37 0.84 15.20
N ASP A 46 7.53 0.88 15.84
CA ASP A 46 7.89 0.00 16.95
C ASP A 46 7.46 0.53 18.32
N ASN A 47 7.29 1.84 18.44
CA ASN A 47 7.08 2.54 19.71
C ASN A 47 5.83 3.41 19.76
N GLY A 48 5.11 3.59 18.63
CA GLY A 48 3.92 4.42 18.51
C GLY A 48 4.18 5.93 18.56
N LYS A 49 5.45 6.37 18.50
CA LYS A 49 5.86 7.79 18.55
C LYS A 49 6.43 8.26 17.23
N GLU A 50 7.47 7.62 16.75
CA GLU A 50 8.03 7.88 15.42
C GLU A 50 7.57 6.80 14.45
N TRP A 51 7.35 7.17 13.20
CA TRP A 51 6.68 6.34 12.20
C TRP A 51 7.48 6.26 10.90
N VAL A 52 7.38 5.14 10.26
CA VAL A 52 7.82 4.92 8.87
C VAL A 52 6.58 4.93 7.97
N LEU A 53 6.58 5.80 6.98
CA LEU A 53 5.56 5.86 5.94
C LEU A 53 5.89 4.85 4.84
N CYS A 54 4.96 3.98 4.50
CA CYS A 54 5.07 3.07 3.37
C CYS A 54 4.14 3.56 2.25
N ASN A 55 4.75 4.02 1.17
CA ASN A 55 4.17 4.74 0.04
C ASN A 55 3.59 6.12 0.41
N ALA A 56 3.82 7.09 -0.46
CA ALA A 56 3.35 8.47 -0.32
C ALA A 56 2.27 8.75 -1.37
N SER A 57 1.02 8.56 -1.00
CA SER A 57 -0.13 8.74 -1.90
C SER A 57 -0.34 10.20 -2.28
N PRO A 58 -1.03 10.52 -3.38
CA PRO A 58 -1.44 11.87 -3.73
C PRO A 58 -2.22 12.58 -2.61
N ASP A 59 -2.87 11.81 -1.72
CA ASP A 59 -3.71 12.31 -0.62
C ASP A 59 -2.92 12.51 0.69
N ILE A 60 -1.59 12.36 0.68
CA ILE A 60 -0.76 12.30 1.89
C ILE A 60 -0.95 13.51 2.83
N SER A 61 -1.13 14.72 2.30
CA SER A 61 -1.33 15.92 3.11
C SER A 61 -2.61 15.81 3.95
N GLN A 62 -3.68 15.33 3.35
CA GLN A 62 -4.96 15.10 4.02
C GLN A 62 -4.86 13.94 5.01
N GLN A 63 -4.17 12.86 4.63
CA GLN A 63 -3.94 11.70 5.48
C GLN A 63 -3.16 12.09 6.75
N ILE A 64 -2.11 12.90 6.63
CA ILE A 64 -1.36 13.41 7.78
C ILE A 64 -2.26 14.29 8.66
N ALA A 65 -3.03 15.21 8.08
CA ALA A 65 -3.90 16.10 8.81
C ALA A 65 -4.99 15.37 9.63
N HIS A 66 -5.44 14.20 9.17
CA HIS A 66 -6.43 13.37 9.86
C HIS A 66 -5.82 12.31 10.80
N THR A 67 -4.49 12.26 10.92
CA THR A 67 -3.78 11.26 11.74
C THR A 67 -3.08 11.95 12.91
N ALA A 68 -3.73 11.98 14.06
CA ALA A 68 -3.25 12.70 15.24
C ALA A 68 -1.85 12.26 15.68
N GLU A 69 -1.52 10.98 15.51
CA GLU A 69 -0.22 10.40 15.86
C GLU A 69 0.95 10.97 15.04
N LEU A 70 0.67 11.56 13.87
CA LEU A 70 1.69 12.19 13.03
C LEU A 70 1.91 13.67 13.34
N ASN A 71 1.07 14.27 14.16
CA ASN A 71 1.21 15.67 14.56
C ASN A 71 2.31 15.85 15.62
N LYS A 72 3.42 16.48 15.25
CA LYS A 72 4.54 16.79 16.15
C LYS A 72 4.35 18.16 16.79
N ALA A 73 3.48 18.22 17.80
CA ALA A 73 3.02 19.47 18.42
C ALA A 73 4.10 20.22 19.22
N ASP A 74 5.21 19.58 19.54
CA ASP A 74 6.35 20.14 20.28
C ASP A 74 7.33 20.95 19.42
N VAL A 75 7.12 20.99 18.10
CA VAL A 75 7.94 21.76 17.15
C VAL A 75 7.08 22.68 16.28
N LEU A 76 7.65 23.78 15.80
CA LEU A 76 6.94 24.73 14.93
C LEU A 76 6.58 24.13 13.56
N ARG A 77 7.42 23.25 13.04
CA ARG A 77 7.20 22.52 11.77
C ARG A 77 7.79 21.13 11.87
N GLY A 78 7.02 20.11 11.53
CA GLY A 78 7.48 18.73 11.53
C GLY A 78 6.32 17.74 11.64
N THR A 79 6.65 16.50 11.37
CA THR A 79 5.77 15.35 11.57
C THR A 79 6.55 14.25 12.27
N HIS A 80 5.85 13.27 12.83
CA HIS A 80 6.48 12.06 13.37
C HIS A 80 6.82 11.02 12.28
N ILE A 81 6.92 11.44 11.00
CA ILE A 81 7.40 10.58 9.91
C ILE A 81 8.93 10.73 9.84
N GLY A 82 9.64 9.70 10.31
CA GLY A 82 11.11 9.68 10.32
C GLY A 82 11.74 8.98 9.11
N GLY A 83 10.93 8.35 8.25
CA GLY A 83 11.40 7.71 7.02
C GLY A 83 10.26 7.33 6.09
N ILE A 84 10.55 7.21 4.80
CA ILE A 84 9.60 6.83 3.76
C ILE A 84 10.16 5.62 3.03
N ILE A 85 9.36 4.57 2.87
CA ILE A 85 9.71 3.40 2.06
C ILE A 85 8.75 3.34 0.87
N LEU A 86 9.29 3.14 -0.33
CA LEU A 86 8.50 2.99 -1.54
C LEU A 86 8.55 1.55 -2.03
N THR A 87 7.38 0.96 -2.32
CA THR A 87 7.26 -0.40 -2.85
C THR A 87 7.46 -0.48 -4.36
N ASP A 88 7.21 0.61 -5.05
CA ASP A 88 7.26 0.75 -6.48
C ASP A 88 7.30 2.24 -6.86
N SER A 89 7.23 2.54 -8.15
CA SER A 89 7.22 3.91 -8.67
C SER A 89 5.85 4.35 -9.23
N GLN A 90 4.76 3.64 -8.89
CA GLN A 90 3.42 4.01 -9.35
C GLN A 90 3.00 5.39 -8.81
N ILE A 91 2.21 6.11 -9.61
CA ILE A 91 1.80 7.49 -9.33
C ILE A 91 1.05 7.60 -8.00
N ASP A 92 0.15 6.68 -7.73
CA ASP A 92 -0.65 6.65 -6.50
C ASP A 92 0.18 6.27 -5.24
N HIS A 93 1.40 5.76 -5.41
CA HIS A 93 2.33 5.46 -4.32
C HIS A 93 3.43 6.51 -4.13
N THR A 94 3.61 7.44 -5.07
CA THR A 94 4.80 8.31 -5.08
C THR A 94 4.52 9.79 -5.25
N THR A 95 3.38 10.19 -5.83
CA THR A 95 3.07 11.61 -6.10
C THR A 95 2.99 12.45 -4.83
N GLY A 96 2.64 11.86 -3.70
CA GLY A 96 2.62 12.54 -2.41
C GLY A 96 3.97 13.11 -1.97
N LEU A 97 5.08 12.61 -2.51
CA LEU A 97 6.41 13.18 -2.27
C LEU A 97 6.48 14.67 -2.65
N LEU A 98 5.74 15.08 -3.69
CA LEU A 98 5.64 16.49 -4.08
C LEU A 98 4.96 17.34 -3.02
N SER A 99 3.91 16.82 -2.40
CA SER A 99 3.19 17.50 -1.31
C SER A 99 4.04 17.62 -0.05
N LEU A 100 4.97 16.69 0.16
CA LEU A 100 5.86 16.67 1.34
C LEU A 100 7.09 17.60 1.21
N ARG A 101 7.27 18.29 0.09
CA ARG A 101 8.44 19.16 -0.18
C ARG A 101 8.75 20.16 0.93
N GLU A 102 7.71 20.68 1.62
CA GLU A 102 7.88 21.66 2.70
C GLU A 102 8.61 21.09 3.93
N GLY A 103 8.64 19.76 4.06
CA GLY A 103 9.35 19.05 5.13
C GLY A 103 10.73 18.53 4.75
N CYS A 104 11.21 18.78 3.52
CA CYS A 104 12.54 18.32 3.09
C CYS A 104 13.67 18.82 4.00
N PRO A 105 14.75 18.01 4.18
CA PRO A 105 14.99 16.74 3.49
C PRO A 105 14.22 15.57 4.08
N HIS A 106 13.77 14.66 3.21
CA HIS A 106 13.18 13.38 3.62
C HIS A 106 14.12 12.21 3.33
N GLN A 107 14.18 11.25 4.24
CA GLN A 107 14.92 10.00 4.08
C GLN A 107 14.01 8.98 3.35
N VAL A 108 14.42 8.50 2.17
CA VAL A 108 13.61 7.65 1.31
C VAL A 108 14.35 6.35 0.97
N TRP A 109 13.78 5.23 1.40
CA TRP A 109 14.25 3.89 1.08
C TRP A 109 13.48 3.35 -0.11
N CYS A 110 14.18 3.03 -1.17
CA CYS A 110 13.62 2.33 -2.34
C CYS A 110 14.73 1.61 -3.09
N THR A 111 14.34 0.67 -3.96
CA THR A 111 15.28 -0.03 -4.82
C THR A 111 15.94 0.92 -5.82
N PRO A 112 17.11 0.57 -6.38
CA PRO A 112 17.74 1.35 -7.46
C PRO A 112 16.82 1.54 -8.67
N GLU A 113 15.99 0.53 -9.00
CA GLU A 113 15.05 0.57 -10.11
C GLU A 113 13.94 1.62 -9.89
N VAL A 114 13.37 1.65 -8.70
CA VAL A 114 12.38 2.68 -8.31
C VAL A 114 13.02 4.06 -8.30
N HIS A 115 14.24 4.19 -7.78
CA HIS A 115 14.97 5.46 -7.78
C HIS A 115 15.26 5.95 -9.21
N GLU A 116 15.62 5.06 -10.14
CA GLU A 116 15.83 5.42 -11.55
C GLU A 116 14.55 5.96 -12.17
N ASP A 117 13.43 5.26 -12.04
CA ASP A 117 12.11 5.72 -12.52
C ASP A 117 11.76 7.10 -11.98
N LEU A 118 11.98 7.32 -10.67
CA LEU A 118 11.68 8.57 -9.97
C LEU A 118 12.75 9.67 -10.15
N SER A 119 13.79 9.39 -10.91
CA SER A 119 14.83 10.35 -11.29
C SER A 119 14.82 10.69 -12.79
N THR A 120 14.10 9.92 -13.60
CA THR A 120 14.06 10.04 -15.07
C THR A 120 12.64 10.25 -15.59
N GLY A 121 11.83 9.22 -15.68
CA GLY A 121 10.47 9.27 -16.23
C GLY A 121 9.50 10.12 -15.40
N PHE A 122 9.58 10.02 -14.08
CA PHE A 122 8.95 10.93 -13.12
C PHE A 122 10.02 11.53 -12.20
N PRO A 123 10.67 12.64 -12.58
CA PRO A 123 11.92 13.09 -11.97
C PRO A 123 11.74 13.80 -10.63
N VAL A 124 10.98 13.22 -9.69
CA VAL A 124 10.67 13.82 -8.39
C VAL A 124 11.93 13.99 -7.53
N PHE A 125 12.87 13.04 -7.54
CA PHE A 125 14.14 13.19 -6.82
C PHE A 125 14.96 14.36 -7.37
N THR A 126 15.05 14.50 -8.66
CA THR A 126 15.79 15.58 -9.31
C THR A 126 15.15 16.95 -9.04
N MET A 127 13.82 17.01 -9.15
CA MET A 127 13.08 18.25 -8.96
C MET A 127 13.13 18.72 -7.50
N LEU A 128 12.95 17.84 -6.53
CA LEU A 128 12.91 18.20 -5.12
C LEU A 128 14.27 18.57 -4.53
N ARG A 129 15.39 18.36 -5.23
CA ARG A 129 16.72 18.87 -4.80
C ARG A 129 16.72 20.38 -4.54
N HIS A 130 15.80 21.12 -5.15
CA HIS A 130 15.65 22.57 -4.96
C HIS A 130 14.97 22.97 -3.65
N TRP A 131 14.46 22.00 -2.88
CA TRP A 131 13.83 22.21 -1.59
C TRP A 131 14.67 21.62 -0.45
N ASN A 132 15.49 22.46 0.19
CA ASN A 132 16.22 22.14 1.44
C ASN A 132 16.89 20.75 1.45
N GLY A 133 17.53 20.35 0.33
CA GLY A 133 18.21 19.07 0.19
C GLY A 133 17.35 17.91 -0.34
N GLY A 134 16.04 18.12 -0.50
CA GLY A 134 15.14 17.22 -1.22
C GLY A 134 14.94 15.85 -0.61
N LEU A 135 15.06 14.83 -1.44
CA LEU A 135 14.91 13.41 -1.07
C LEU A 135 16.30 12.76 -0.99
N VAL A 136 16.63 12.21 0.17
CA VAL A 136 17.87 11.47 0.40
C VAL A 136 17.61 9.99 0.15
N HIS A 137 18.17 9.44 -0.92
CA HIS A 137 17.97 8.04 -1.30
C HIS A 137 18.82 7.09 -0.46
N HIS A 138 18.17 6.13 0.15
CA HIS A 138 18.77 4.96 0.80
C HIS A 138 18.45 3.73 -0.05
N PRO A 139 19.42 3.21 -0.82
CA PRO A 139 19.16 2.06 -1.67
C PRO A 139 18.91 0.80 -0.85
N ILE A 140 17.84 0.08 -1.20
CA ILE A 140 17.52 -1.23 -0.64
C ILE A 140 17.72 -2.31 -1.69
N ALA A 141 18.31 -3.42 -1.28
CA ALA A 141 18.49 -4.57 -2.14
C ALA A 141 17.37 -5.60 -1.87
N PRO A 142 16.73 -6.16 -2.92
CA PRO A 142 15.76 -7.23 -2.74
C PRO A 142 16.28 -8.38 -1.88
N GLN A 143 15.44 -8.87 -0.98
CA GLN A 143 15.70 -9.97 -0.04
C GLN A 143 16.82 -9.70 0.98
N GLN A 144 17.36 -8.48 1.04
CA GLN A 144 18.31 -8.08 2.08
C GLN A 144 17.56 -7.27 3.16
N PRO A 145 17.71 -7.63 4.44
CA PRO A 145 17.09 -6.88 5.51
C PRO A 145 17.76 -5.52 5.71
N PHE A 146 16.93 -4.52 6.03
CA PHE A 146 17.39 -3.18 6.39
C PHE A 146 16.56 -2.61 7.55
N THR A 147 17.03 -1.53 8.13
CA THR A 147 16.36 -0.81 9.23
C THR A 147 16.22 0.67 8.88
N VAL A 148 15.27 1.32 9.51
CA VAL A 148 15.06 2.77 9.46
C VAL A 148 15.27 3.33 10.86
N ASP A 149 16.13 4.34 11.00
CA ASP A 149 16.55 4.86 12.32
C ASP A 149 15.39 5.31 13.21
N ALA A 150 14.30 5.79 12.61
CA ALA A 150 13.11 6.20 13.33
C ALA A 150 12.41 5.05 14.08
N CYS A 151 12.57 3.82 13.59
CA CYS A 151 11.96 2.62 14.16
C CYS A 151 12.99 1.47 14.22
N PRO A 152 14.00 1.56 15.11
CA PRO A 152 15.16 0.67 15.09
C PRO A 152 14.84 -0.79 15.42
N ASP A 153 13.71 -1.07 16.05
CA ASP A 153 13.28 -2.43 16.35
C ASP A 153 12.50 -3.07 15.18
N LEU A 154 12.13 -2.30 14.15
CA LEU A 154 11.55 -2.85 12.94
C LEU A 154 12.65 -3.20 11.92
N GLN A 155 12.63 -4.43 11.47
CA GLN A 155 13.43 -4.89 10.34
C GLN A 155 12.54 -5.05 9.12
N PHE A 156 12.96 -4.46 8.01
CA PHE A 156 12.25 -4.49 6.73
C PHE A 156 13.00 -5.35 5.75
N THR A 157 12.28 -6.11 4.93
CA THR A 157 12.84 -6.84 3.80
C THR A 157 11.97 -6.58 2.59
N ALA A 158 12.58 -6.07 1.51
CA ALA A 158 11.92 -5.91 0.22
C ALA A 158 11.88 -7.27 -0.49
N VAL A 159 10.68 -7.76 -0.75
CA VAL A 159 10.45 -9.05 -1.42
C VAL A 159 9.97 -8.75 -2.85
N PRO A 160 10.72 -9.13 -3.90
CA PRO A 160 10.29 -8.89 -5.28
C PRO A 160 8.96 -9.55 -5.57
N ILE A 161 8.10 -8.85 -6.29
CA ILE A 161 6.83 -9.35 -6.80
C ILE A 161 6.75 -9.12 -8.31
N ALA A 162 6.12 -10.07 -9.01
CA ALA A 162 5.87 -9.92 -10.43
C ALA A 162 4.77 -8.90 -10.67
N SER A 163 5.10 -7.79 -11.30
CA SER A 163 4.17 -6.75 -11.72
C SER A 163 4.82 -5.87 -12.79
N ASN A 164 4.04 -4.96 -13.37
CA ASN A 164 4.51 -4.04 -14.40
C ASN A 164 5.16 -2.81 -13.76
N ALA A 165 6.22 -2.29 -14.39
CA ALA A 165 6.69 -0.95 -14.11
C ALA A 165 5.64 0.08 -14.59
N PRO A 166 5.61 1.33 -14.07
CA PRO A 166 4.65 2.33 -14.50
C PRO A 166 4.82 2.71 -15.98
N PRO A 167 3.77 3.27 -16.62
CA PRO A 167 3.81 3.61 -18.05
C PRO A 167 4.94 4.55 -18.48
N TYR A 168 5.43 5.39 -17.58
CA TYR A 168 6.52 6.33 -17.82
C TYR A 168 7.92 5.72 -17.61
N SER A 169 7.99 4.49 -17.05
CA SER A 169 9.27 3.81 -16.88
C SER A 169 9.83 3.33 -18.21
N PRO A 170 11.14 3.48 -18.46
CA PRO A 170 11.79 2.87 -19.63
C PRO A 170 11.75 1.33 -19.59
N TYR A 171 11.37 0.76 -18.48
CA TYR A 171 11.26 -0.70 -18.25
C TYR A 171 9.81 -1.20 -18.25
N ARG A 172 8.85 -0.41 -18.79
CA ARG A 172 7.42 -0.77 -18.79
C ARG A 172 7.16 -2.19 -19.28
N ASP A 173 7.79 -2.59 -20.39
CA ASP A 173 7.56 -3.87 -21.05
C ASP A 173 8.54 -4.98 -20.62
N ARG A 174 9.48 -4.65 -19.75
CA ARG A 174 10.51 -5.57 -19.24
C ARG A 174 10.94 -5.20 -17.83
N PRO A 175 10.05 -5.25 -16.84
CA PRO A 175 10.38 -4.88 -15.48
C PRO A 175 11.47 -5.79 -14.92
N LEU A 176 12.39 -5.20 -14.17
CA LEU A 176 13.45 -5.93 -13.45
C LEU A 176 12.95 -6.28 -12.04
N PRO A 177 13.53 -7.31 -11.42
CA PRO A 177 13.35 -7.55 -10.00
C PRO A 177 13.72 -6.28 -9.21
N GLY A 178 12.80 -5.73 -8.42
CA GLY A 178 13.01 -4.47 -7.71
C GLY A 178 12.16 -3.31 -8.20
N HIS A 179 11.58 -3.34 -9.40
CA HIS A 179 10.57 -2.35 -9.80
C HIS A 179 9.31 -2.43 -8.94
N ASN A 180 8.96 -3.62 -8.48
CA ASN A 180 7.82 -3.86 -7.60
C ASN A 180 8.25 -4.80 -6.47
N VAL A 181 8.05 -4.37 -5.23
CA VAL A 181 8.36 -5.17 -4.06
C VAL A 181 7.20 -5.14 -3.05
N ALA A 182 7.00 -6.24 -2.36
CA ALA A 182 6.28 -6.26 -1.10
C ALA A 182 7.26 -5.96 0.04
N LEU A 183 6.74 -5.57 1.20
CA LEU A 183 7.53 -5.40 2.41
C LEU A 183 7.18 -6.50 3.42
N PHE A 184 8.18 -7.28 3.81
CA PHE A 184 8.10 -8.11 5.01
C PHE A 184 8.70 -7.31 6.17
N ILE A 185 7.91 -7.07 7.21
CA ILE A 185 8.27 -6.23 8.35
C ILE A 185 8.22 -7.08 9.61
N GLU A 186 9.34 -7.16 10.32
CA GLU A 186 9.48 -7.91 11.56
C GLU A 186 9.81 -6.98 12.72
N ASN A 187 9.04 -7.06 13.80
CA ASN A 187 9.42 -6.43 15.06
C ASN A 187 10.35 -7.38 15.84
N ARG A 188 11.64 -7.03 15.88
CA ARG A 188 12.69 -7.86 16.49
C ARG A 188 12.57 -8.03 18.01
N ARG A 189 11.73 -7.21 18.69
CA ARG A 189 11.49 -7.36 20.13
C ARG A 189 10.56 -8.50 20.46
N ASN A 190 9.50 -8.68 19.69
CA ASN A 190 8.42 -9.62 20.01
C ASN A 190 8.10 -10.60 18.87
N GLY A 191 8.85 -10.55 17.79
CA GLY A 191 8.70 -11.45 16.64
C GLY A 191 7.42 -11.25 15.81
N GLN A 192 6.62 -10.20 16.05
CA GLN A 192 5.44 -9.90 15.24
C GLN A 192 5.82 -9.57 13.81
N THR A 193 5.08 -10.12 12.85
CA THR A 193 5.38 -9.98 11.43
C THR A 193 4.20 -9.46 10.61
N LEU A 194 4.47 -8.54 9.69
CA LEU A 194 3.54 -8.00 8.70
C LEU A 194 4.09 -8.25 7.30
N PHE A 195 3.24 -8.75 6.41
CA PHE A 195 3.50 -8.72 4.97
C PHE A 195 2.60 -7.67 4.32
N TYR A 196 3.20 -6.64 3.72
CA TYR A 196 2.52 -5.53 3.07
C TYR A 196 2.74 -5.58 1.57
N ALA A 197 1.67 -5.78 0.80
CA ALA A 197 1.68 -5.84 -0.65
C ALA A 197 0.41 -5.20 -1.22
N PRO A 198 0.37 -3.86 -1.40
CA PRO A 198 -0.81 -3.15 -1.90
C PRO A 198 -1.12 -3.49 -3.38
N GLY A 199 -0.12 -3.92 -4.15
CA GLY A 199 -0.28 -4.49 -5.48
C GLY A 199 0.33 -5.88 -5.51
N LEU A 200 -0.43 -6.88 -5.90
CA LEU A 200 0.03 -8.26 -6.02
C LEU A 200 -0.70 -8.97 -7.15
N GLY A 201 0.07 -9.35 -8.16
CA GLY A 201 -0.38 -10.28 -9.19
C GLY A 201 -0.33 -11.72 -8.71
N GLU A 202 -0.20 -12.66 -9.64
CA GLU A 202 -0.12 -14.07 -9.30
C GLU A 202 1.17 -14.36 -8.50
N PRO A 203 1.07 -14.92 -7.27
CA PRO A 203 2.25 -15.21 -6.47
C PRO A 203 3.00 -16.41 -7.04
N ASP A 204 4.30 -16.32 -7.07
CA ASP A 204 5.19 -17.41 -7.42
C ASP A 204 5.67 -18.20 -6.18
N GLU A 205 6.41 -19.28 -6.42
CA GLU A 205 6.96 -20.14 -5.36
C GLU A 205 7.93 -19.39 -4.43
N THR A 206 8.56 -18.31 -4.89
CA THR A 206 9.52 -17.54 -4.09
C THR A 206 8.82 -16.64 -3.07
N LEU A 207 7.56 -16.28 -3.32
CA LEU A 207 6.76 -15.43 -2.46
C LEU A 207 6.07 -16.20 -1.32
N LEU A 208 5.67 -17.45 -1.57
CA LEU A 208 4.91 -18.25 -0.60
C LEU A 208 5.56 -18.38 0.78
N PRO A 209 6.88 -18.58 0.93
CA PRO A 209 7.51 -18.66 2.24
C PRO A 209 7.36 -17.38 3.08
N TRP A 210 7.34 -16.20 2.44
CA TRP A 210 7.14 -14.91 3.10
C TRP A 210 5.69 -14.74 3.58
N LEU A 211 4.74 -15.11 2.72
CA LEU A 211 3.31 -15.10 3.07
C LEU A 211 3.00 -16.04 4.23
N GLN A 212 3.62 -17.22 4.26
CA GLN A 212 3.44 -18.21 5.32
C GLN A 212 4.01 -17.79 6.68
N LYS A 213 5.04 -16.94 6.69
CA LYS A 213 5.67 -16.44 7.93
C LYS A 213 4.90 -15.29 8.57
N ALA A 214 4.04 -14.61 7.83
CA ALA A 214 3.39 -13.39 8.31
C ALA A 214 2.28 -13.70 9.33
N ASP A 215 2.27 -13.00 10.46
CA ASP A 215 1.15 -12.98 11.40
C ASP A 215 -0.04 -12.19 10.82
N CYS A 216 0.26 -11.14 10.09
CA CYS A 216 -0.70 -10.27 9.42
C CYS A 216 -0.34 -10.10 7.94
N LEU A 217 -1.34 -10.24 7.10
CA LEU A 217 -1.28 -9.91 5.68
C LEU A 217 -2.10 -8.63 5.46
N LEU A 218 -1.47 -7.59 4.95
CA LEU A 218 -2.13 -6.39 4.45
C LEU A 218 -1.86 -6.35 2.95
N ILE A 219 -2.82 -6.85 2.18
CA ILE A 219 -2.58 -7.35 0.84
C ILE A 219 -3.60 -6.81 -0.16
N ASP A 220 -3.27 -6.88 -1.42
CA ASP A 220 -4.03 -6.39 -2.57
C ASP A 220 -5.50 -6.82 -2.56
N GLY A 221 -6.39 -5.84 -2.61
CA GLY A 221 -7.84 -6.01 -2.71
C GLY A 221 -8.43 -5.27 -3.91
N THR A 222 -7.65 -5.01 -4.95
CA THR A 222 -7.98 -4.07 -6.01
C THR A 222 -9.28 -4.41 -6.72
N VAL A 223 -9.43 -5.61 -7.26
CA VAL A 223 -10.61 -6.01 -8.04
C VAL A 223 -11.22 -7.32 -7.53
N TRP A 224 -12.54 -7.43 -7.64
CA TRP A 224 -13.25 -8.67 -7.34
C TRP A 224 -13.13 -9.69 -8.48
N GLN A 225 -13.32 -9.22 -9.72
CA GLN A 225 -13.19 -10.00 -10.95
C GLN A 225 -12.15 -9.38 -11.87
N ASP A 226 -11.48 -10.21 -12.67
CA ASP A 226 -10.42 -9.74 -13.56
C ASP A 226 -10.90 -8.70 -14.58
N ASP A 227 -12.11 -8.87 -15.12
CA ASP A 227 -12.73 -7.96 -16.11
C ASP A 227 -13.57 -6.84 -15.50
N GLU A 228 -13.48 -6.58 -14.20
CA GLU A 228 -14.34 -5.68 -13.43
C GLU A 228 -14.44 -4.27 -14.02
N LEU A 229 -13.33 -3.69 -14.47
CA LEU A 229 -13.32 -2.34 -15.05
C LEU A 229 -14.05 -2.31 -16.41
N GLN A 230 -13.90 -3.37 -17.20
CA GLN A 230 -14.57 -3.54 -18.48
C GLN A 230 -16.09 -3.72 -18.28
N ALA A 231 -16.47 -4.57 -17.34
CA ALA A 231 -17.87 -4.81 -16.99
C ALA A 231 -18.56 -3.55 -16.45
N ALA A 232 -17.82 -2.72 -15.70
CA ALA A 232 -18.32 -1.43 -15.22
C ALA A 232 -18.31 -0.32 -16.29
N GLY A 233 -17.70 -0.56 -17.46
CA GLY A 233 -17.60 0.43 -18.56
C GLY A 233 -16.65 1.60 -18.26
N VAL A 234 -15.74 1.47 -17.30
CA VAL A 234 -14.85 2.55 -16.86
C VAL A 234 -13.38 2.37 -17.26
N GLY A 235 -13.03 1.21 -17.80
CA GLY A 235 -11.67 0.90 -18.25
C GLY A 235 -11.62 -0.22 -19.27
N ARG A 236 -10.43 -0.43 -19.85
CA ARG A 236 -10.17 -1.48 -20.85
C ARG A 236 -9.25 -2.58 -20.31
N ASN A 237 -8.49 -2.28 -19.26
CA ASN A 237 -7.53 -3.20 -18.68
C ASN A 237 -8.23 -4.17 -17.75
N THR A 238 -7.71 -5.39 -17.69
CA THR A 238 -8.08 -6.37 -16.67
C THR A 238 -7.26 -6.14 -15.38
N GLY A 239 -7.65 -6.78 -14.29
CA GLY A 239 -6.87 -6.81 -13.06
C GLY A 239 -5.43 -7.28 -13.33
N ARG A 240 -5.28 -8.37 -14.09
CA ARG A 240 -3.96 -8.94 -14.47
C ARG A 240 -3.14 -7.97 -15.31
N ASP A 241 -3.75 -7.27 -16.28
CA ASP A 241 -3.05 -6.24 -17.08
C ASP A 241 -2.47 -5.13 -16.20
N MET A 242 -3.10 -4.86 -15.06
CA MET A 242 -2.68 -3.85 -14.08
C MET A 242 -1.75 -4.42 -12.99
N GLY A 243 -1.52 -5.73 -12.97
CA GLY A 243 -0.66 -6.41 -11.99
C GLY A 243 -1.36 -6.80 -10.69
N HIS A 244 -2.69 -7.02 -10.73
CA HIS A 244 -3.53 -7.37 -9.59
C HIS A 244 -4.21 -8.73 -9.78
N LEU A 245 -4.17 -9.56 -8.73
CA LEU A 245 -4.89 -10.83 -8.68
C LEU A 245 -6.33 -10.57 -8.22
N ALA A 246 -7.31 -10.98 -9.02
CA ALA A 246 -8.72 -10.83 -8.67
C ALA A 246 -9.09 -11.63 -7.41
N LEU A 247 -9.99 -11.08 -6.59
CA LEU A 247 -10.37 -11.69 -5.30
C LEU A 247 -11.21 -12.95 -5.48
N GLY A 248 -12.24 -12.87 -6.33
CA GLY A 248 -13.30 -13.88 -6.44
C GLY A 248 -13.08 -14.97 -7.49
N ASP A 249 -11.98 -14.95 -8.23
CA ASP A 249 -11.64 -15.97 -9.20
C ASP A 249 -11.34 -17.32 -8.51
N GLU A 250 -11.51 -18.43 -9.21
CA GLU A 250 -11.31 -19.79 -8.67
C GLU A 250 -9.92 -19.97 -8.02
N HIS A 251 -8.88 -19.38 -8.65
CA HIS A 251 -7.51 -19.34 -8.13
C HIS A 251 -7.09 -17.93 -7.72
N GLY A 252 -8.05 -17.13 -7.28
CA GLY A 252 -7.85 -15.74 -6.92
C GLY A 252 -7.28 -15.53 -5.51
N MET A 253 -7.25 -14.27 -5.12
CA MET A 253 -6.69 -13.85 -3.83
C MET A 253 -7.41 -14.52 -2.63
N MET A 254 -8.73 -14.71 -2.68
CA MET A 254 -9.45 -15.38 -1.59
C MET A 254 -8.99 -16.83 -1.41
N ALA A 255 -8.79 -17.57 -2.49
CA ALA A 255 -8.28 -18.94 -2.44
C ALA A 255 -6.85 -18.99 -1.87
N LEU A 256 -6.00 -18.07 -2.28
CA LEU A 256 -4.66 -17.90 -1.72
C LEU A 256 -4.74 -17.65 -0.20
N LEU A 257 -5.51 -16.66 0.22
CA LEU A 257 -5.64 -16.28 1.63
C LEU A 257 -6.20 -17.40 2.49
N ALA A 258 -7.14 -18.21 1.96
CA ALA A 258 -7.69 -19.36 2.67
C ALA A 258 -6.62 -20.41 3.00
N SER A 259 -5.59 -20.55 2.16
CA SER A 259 -4.50 -21.51 2.34
C SER A 259 -3.40 -21.05 3.32
N LEU A 260 -3.39 -19.77 3.72
CA LEU A 260 -2.33 -19.19 4.51
C LEU A 260 -2.66 -19.19 6.02
N PRO A 261 -1.66 -19.38 6.90
CA PRO A 261 -1.87 -19.50 8.35
C PRO A 261 -2.00 -18.15 9.08
N ALA A 262 -1.83 -17.01 8.38
CA ALA A 262 -1.86 -15.68 9.00
C ALA A 262 -3.11 -15.48 9.87
N LYS A 263 -2.90 -14.90 11.06
CA LYS A 263 -3.96 -14.62 12.03
C LYS A 263 -4.89 -13.51 11.57
N ARG A 264 -4.36 -12.54 10.82
CA ARG A 264 -5.13 -11.45 10.23
C ARG A 264 -4.85 -11.36 8.73
N LYS A 265 -5.91 -11.27 7.96
CA LYS A 265 -5.90 -11.18 6.50
C LYS A 265 -6.73 -9.98 6.11
N ILE A 266 -6.07 -8.91 5.71
CA ILE A 266 -6.68 -7.60 5.53
C ILE A 266 -6.43 -7.13 4.11
N LEU A 267 -7.49 -6.76 3.39
CA LEU A 267 -7.41 -6.21 2.04
C LEU A 267 -7.19 -4.70 2.09
N ILE A 268 -6.32 -4.22 1.21
CA ILE A 268 -6.02 -2.80 0.99
C ILE A 268 -5.98 -2.52 -0.52
N HIS A 269 -5.83 -1.26 -0.93
CA HIS A 269 -5.72 -0.86 -2.34
C HIS A 269 -6.95 -1.23 -3.17
N ILE A 270 -8.13 -0.88 -2.67
CA ILE A 270 -9.42 -1.32 -3.21
C ILE A 270 -9.86 -0.35 -4.30
N ASN A 271 -10.11 -0.87 -5.52
CA ASN A 271 -10.57 -0.06 -6.63
C ASN A 271 -12.03 0.40 -6.43
N ASN A 272 -12.35 1.58 -6.93
CA ASN A 272 -13.68 2.18 -6.80
C ASN A 272 -14.82 1.35 -7.44
N THR A 273 -14.50 0.43 -8.34
CA THR A 273 -15.46 -0.49 -8.95
C THR A 273 -15.73 -1.74 -8.12
N ASN A 274 -14.84 -2.08 -7.18
CA ASN A 274 -14.92 -3.33 -6.44
C ASN A 274 -16.18 -3.41 -5.56
N PRO A 275 -17.04 -4.43 -5.74
CA PRO A 275 -18.30 -4.55 -4.99
C PRO A 275 -18.10 -4.68 -3.46
N ILE A 276 -16.91 -5.05 -2.98
CA ILE A 276 -16.65 -5.13 -1.54
C ILE A 276 -16.70 -3.79 -0.82
N LEU A 277 -16.68 -2.67 -1.55
CA LEU A 277 -16.84 -1.32 -1.00
C LEU A 277 -18.24 -1.10 -0.42
N ASN A 278 -19.26 -1.73 -1.00
CA ASN A 278 -20.59 -1.77 -0.40
C ASN A 278 -20.61 -2.83 0.72
N GLU A 279 -20.75 -2.39 1.97
CA GLU A 279 -20.71 -3.24 3.16
C GLU A 279 -21.83 -4.30 3.19
N GLN A 280 -22.89 -4.10 2.43
CA GLN A 280 -24.04 -5.01 2.32
C GLN A 280 -23.94 -5.95 1.11
N SER A 281 -22.88 -5.87 0.30
CA SER A 281 -22.75 -6.71 -0.88
C SER A 281 -22.54 -8.20 -0.53
N PRO A 282 -23.00 -9.12 -1.37
CA PRO A 282 -22.69 -10.55 -1.20
C PRO A 282 -21.19 -10.84 -1.17
N GLN A 283 -20.41 -10.08 -1.94
CA GLN A 283 -18.95 -10.19 -1.98
C GLN A 283 -18.31 -9.81 -0.62
N ARG A 284 -18.80 -8.73 0.01
CA ARG A 284 -18.35 -8.34 1.34
C ARG A 284 -18.70 -9.40 2.40
N GLN A 285 -19.88 -9.98 2.29
CA GLN A 285 -20.30 -11.08 3.18
C GLN A 285 -19.44 -12.32 3.00
N ALA A 286 -19.09 -12.67 1.75
CA ALA A 286 -18.21 -13.82 1.47
C ALA A 286 -16.80 -13.62 2.10
N LEU A 287 -16.22 -12.43 2.07
CA LEU A 287 -14.98 -12.12 2.76
C LEU A 287 -15.10 -12.33 4.27
N THR A 288 -16.16 -11.80 4.87
CA THR A 288 -16.41 -11.93 6.32
C THR A 288 -16.54 -13.39 6.76
N GLN A 289 -17.22 -14.23 5.96
CA GLN A 289 -17.38 -15.67 6.22
C GLN A 289 -16.04 -16.42 6.21
N GLN A 290 -15.06 -15.91 5.46
CA GLN A 290 -13.71 -16.49 5.39
C GLN A 290 -12.72 -15.82 6.36
N GLY A 291 -13.18 -14.89 7.20
CA GLY A 291 -12.33 -14.18 8.14
C GLY A 291 -11.37 -13.19 7.46
N ILE A 292 -11.71 -12.72 6.25
CA ILE A 292 -10.95 -11.73 5.52
C ILE A 292 -11.53 -10.34 5.81
N GLU A 293 -10.69 -9.44 6.31
CA GLU A 293 -11.05 -8.07 6.65
C GLU A 293 -10.84 -7.14 5.45
N VAL A 294 -11.59 -6.05 5.43
CA VAL A 294 -11.41 -4.97 4.45
C VAL A 294 -10.95 -3.74 5.21
N SER A 295 -9.77 -3.20 4.90
CA SER A 295 -9.25 -2.01 5.56
C SER A 295 -10.09 -0.76 5.24
N TRP A 296 -9.92 0.27 6.06
CA TRP A 296 -10.50 1.61 5.87
C TRP A 296 -9.49 2.67 6.30
N ASP A 297 -9.70 3.91 5.87
CA ASP A 297 -8.84 5.02 6.25
C ASP A 297 -8.90 5.28 7.76
N GLY A 298 -7.74 5.27 8.40
CA GLY A 298 -7.62 5.41 9.85
C GLY A 298 -7.65 4.08 10.63
N MET A 299 -7.78 2.92 9.96
CA MET A 299 -7.77 1.62 10.63
C MET A 299 -6.44 1.41 11.38
N ALA A 300 -6.52 1.24 12.70
CA ALA A 300 -5.40 0.78 13.51
C ALA A 300 -5.40 -0.76 13.57
N ILE A 301 -4.25 -1.35 13.27
CA ILE A 301 -4.07 -2.81 13.27
C ILE A 301 -3.18 -3.17 14.45
N THR A 302 -3.72 -3.90 15.41
CA THR A 302 -2.98 -4.43 16.55
C THR A 302 -2.74 -5.92 16.33
N LEU A 303 -1.48 -6.33 16.41
CA LEU A 303 -1.12 -7.74 16.44
C LEU A 303 -1.07 -8.18 17.91
N GLN A 304 -1.75 -9.28 18.24
CA GLN A 304 -1.66 -9.84 19.57
C GLN A 304 -0.27 -10.42 19.78
N ASP A 305 0.29 -10.24 20.98
CA ASP A 305 1.54 -10.90 21.31
C ASP A 305 1.35 -12.41 21.16
N THR A 306 2.26 -13.05 20.47
CA THR A 306 2.34 -14.51 20.50
C THR A 306 2.62 -14.90 21.94
N ALA A 307 1.61 -15.45 22.62
CA ALA A 307 1.82 -16.00 23.96
C ALA A 307 2.95 -17.04 23.86
N CYS A 308 4.05 -16.78 24.62
CA CYS A 308 5.12 -17.73 24.80
C CYS A 308 4.62 -19.01 25.46
#